data_9609ba955be175b9a033ef9a3276b663
#
_entry.id   9609ba955be175b9a033ef9a3276b663
#
_cell.length_a   1.000
_cell.length_b   1.000
_cell.length_c   1.000
_cell.angle_alpha   90.00
_cell.angle_beta   90.00
_cell.angle_gamma   90.00
#
_symmetry.space_group_name_H-M   'P 1'
#
loop_
_entity.id
_entity.type
_entity.pdbx_description
1 polymer ?
#
loop_
_entity_poly.entity_id
_entity_poly.type
_entity_poly.pdbx_seq_one_letter_code
_entity_poly.pdbx_strand_id
1 'polypeptide(L)'
;LLAENLGANQGIVYRILSPADGDTVSGNVPIVGTASFDPAEVQFYKVELGIPSGTEVQWLTIGDTHNTPVVNGQLEYFQAEALPPGTYFLRLIVVKDSNYAGEPHVVQITVE
;
A
#
# COMPACT_ATOMS: atom_id res chain seq x y z
N LEU A 1 -8.89 -22.17 0.27
CA LEU A 1 -8.83 -21.98 -0.09
C LEU A 1 -8.64 -21.68 -0.45
N LEU A 2 -8.43 -21.87 -0.45
CA LEU A 2 -8.14 -21.66 -0.96
C LEU A 2 -7.71 -21.34 -1.24
N ALA A 3 -7.57 -21.58 -1.26
CA ALA A 3 -7.04 -21.35 -1.67
C ALA A 3 -6.54 -21.11 -1.78
N GLU A 4 -6.47 -21.23 -1.71
CA GLU A 4 -6.04 -21.05 -1.93
C GLU A 4 -5.49 -20.75 -2.12
N ASN A 5 -5.37 -20.98 -2.07
CA ASN A 5 -4.87 -20.77 -2.41
C ASN A 5 -4.48 -20.27 -2.55
N LEU A 6 -4.25 -20.28 -2.46
CA LEU A 6 -3.86 -19.94 -2.78
C LEU A 6 -3.10 -19.65 -2.81
N GLY A 7 -2.81 -19.78 -2.73
CA GLY A 7 -2.07 -19.74 -2.92
C GLY A 7 -1.29 -19.59 -2.93
N ALA A 8 -1.24 -19.84 -3.21
CA ALA A 8 -0.55 -19.82 -3.47
C ALA A 8 0.17 -19.34 -3.85
N ASN A 9 -0.07 -19.24 -4.09
CA ASN A 9 0.51 -18.77 -4.53
C ASN A 9 1.31 -18.23 -4.41
N GLN A 10 0.99 -18.96 -4.42
CA GLN A 10 1.99 -18.55 -4.19
C GLN A 10 2.68 -17.85 -3.05
N GLY A 11 2.20 -17.62 -2.06
CA GLY A 11 2.89 -17.11 -0.92
C GLY A 11 3.02 -15.60 -0.81
N ILE A 12 2.57 -14.84 -1.79
CA ILE A 12 2.64 -13.38 -1.73
C ILE A 12 1.23 -12.83 -1.52
N VAL A 13 1.03 -12.18 -0.35
CA VAL A 13 -0.26 -11.59 -0.01
C VAL A 13 -0.01 -10.14 0.36
N TYR A 14 -0.75 -9.23 -0.24
CA TYR A 14 -0.56 -7.81 0.06
C TYR A 14 -1.87 -7.05 -0.07
N ARG A 15 -2.17 -6.25 0.94
CA ARG A 15 -3.35 -5.38 0.94
C ARG A 15 -3.26 -4.36 2.04
N ILE A 16 -3.92 -3.25 1.84
CA ILE A 16 -4.09 -2.22 2.85
C ILE A 16 -5.42 -2.48 3.55
N LEU A 17 -5.39 -2.57 4.87
CA LEU A 17 -6.58 -2.76 5.69
C LEU A 17 -7.12 -1.44 6.22
N SER A 18 -6.23 -0.52 6.59
CA SER A 18 -6.61 0.78 7.12
C SER A 18 -5.62 1.83 6.64
N PRO A 19 -6.05 2.97 6.14
CA PRO A 19 -7.45 3.33 5.91
C PRO A 19 -8.11 2.41 4.90
N ALA A 20 -9.40 2.17 5.08
CA ALA A 20 -10.16 1.39 4.12
C ALA A 20 -10.58 2.27 2.95
N ASP A 21 -10.95 1.64 1.84
CA ASP A 21 -11.41 2.37 0.67
C ASP A 21 -12.61 3.25 1.02
N GLY A 22 -12.51 4.54 0.72
CA GLY A 22 -13.55 5.50 1.02
C GLY A 22 -13.42 6.20 2.36
N ASP A 23 -12.43 5.84 3.17
CA ASP A 23 -12.26 6.47 4.49
C ASP A 23 -11.84 7.93 4.38
N THR A 24 -12.21 8.70 5.41
CA THR A 24 -11.76 10.07 5.61
C THR A 24 -10.68 10.07 6.69
N VAL A 25 -9.58 10.74 6.44
CA VAL A 25 -8.42 10.74 7.33
C VAL A 25 -7.96 12.15 7.63
N SER A 26 -7.28 12.32 8.77
CA SER A 26 -6.68 13.60 9.14
C SER A 26 -5.52 13.33 10.09
N GLY A 27 -4.61 14.30 10.19
CA GLY A 27 -3.47 14.22 11.10
C GLY A 27 -2.47 13.15 10.71
N ASN A 28 -1.97 12.44 11.72
CA ASN A 28 -1.01 11.37 11.50
C ASN A 28 -1.76 10.07 11.19
N VAL A 29 -1.52 9.51 10.03
CA VAL A 29 -2.30 8.38 9.52
C VAL A 29 -1.40 7.15 9.41
N PRO A 30 -1.56 6.16 10.30
CA PRO A 30 -0.87 4.89 10.12
C PRO A 30 -1.55 4.07 9.02
N ILE A 31 -0.74 3.48 8.17
CA ILE A 31 -1.23 2.61 7.11
C ILE A 31 -0.98 1.18 7.55
N VAL A 32 -2.07 0.46 7.79
CA VAL A 32 -2.02 -0.87 8.37
C VAL A 32 -2.48 -1.88 7.32
N GLY A 33 -1.81 -3.00 7.27
CA GLY A 33 -2.18 -4.04 6.33
C GLY A 33 -1.25 -5.23 6.39
N THR A 34 -1.17 -5.93 5.28
CA THR A 34 -0.34 -7.11 5.15
C THR A 34 0.51 -7.01 3.89
N ALA A 35 1.78 -7.28 4.04
CA ALA A 35 2.71 -7.53 2.93
C ALA A 35 3.49 -8.77 3.34
N SER A 36 2.96 -9.94 2.98
CA SER A 36 3.48 -11.23 3.39
C SER A 36 4.13 -11.89 2.19
N PHE A 37 5.40 -12.29 2.34
CA PHE A 37 6.17 -12.80 1.23
C PHE A 37 7.44 -13.49 1.76
N ASP A 38 8.08 -14.23 0.88
CA ASP A 38 9.40 -14.80 1.17
C ASP A 38 10.44 -13.74 0.80
N PRO A 39 11.24 -13.23 1.76
CA PRO A 39 12.24 -12.21 1.45
C PRO A 39 13.29 -12.66 0.43
N ALA A 40 13.45 -13.95 0.22
CA ALA A 40 14.36 -14.44 -0.80
C ALA A 40 13.83 -14.24 -2.21
N GLU A 41 12.52 -14.02 -2.36
CA GLU A 41 11.87 -13.87 -3.67
C GLU A 41 11.42 -12.45 -3.95
N VAL A 42 11.27 -11.63 -2.94
CA VAL A 42 10.76 -10.26 -3.06
C VAL A 42 11.85 -9.28 -2.68
N GLN A 43 12.06 -8.27 -3.50
CA GLN A 43 13.06 -7.25 -3.20
C GLN A 43 12.59 -6.32 -2.08
N PHE A 44 11.35 -5.83 -2.17
CA PHE A 44 10.80 -4.93 -1.17
C PHE A 44 9.31 -4.71 -1.43
N TYR A 45 8.66 -4.11 -0.44
CA TYR A 45 7.36 -3.49 -0.66
C TYR A 45 7.48 -1.99 -0.35
N LYS A 46 6.55 -1.22 -0.88
CA LYS A 46 6.46 0.21 -0.57
C LYS A 46 5.01 0.65 -0.67
N VAL A 47 4.71 1.76 0.01
CA VAL A 47 3.42 2.40 -0.06
C VAL A 47 3.58 3.71 -0.79
N GLU A 48 2.65 4.01 -1.70
CA GLU A 48 2.68 5.25 -2.45
C GLU A 48 1.41 6.04 -2.25
N LEU A 49 1.56 7.36 -2.26
CA LEU A 49 0.44 8.30 -2.24
C LEU A 49 0.14 8.72 -3.67
N GLY A 50 -1.11 8.63 -4.06
CA GLY A 50 -1.57 9.08 -5.37
C GLY A 50 -2.24 10.42 -5.27
N ILE A 51 -1.73 11.40 -6.01
CA ILE A 51 -2.26 12.75 -6.04
C ILE A 51 -2.93 12.96 -7.40
N PRO A 52 -4.27 13.11 -7.43
CA PRO A 52 -4.95 13.33 -8.72
C PRO A 52 -4.48 14.63 -9.35
N SER A 53 -4.23 14.59 -10.66
CA SER A 53 -3.79 15.74 -11.43
C SER A 53 -4.43 15.66 -12.81
N GLY A 54 -5.56 16.37 -13.00
CA GLY A 54 -6.33 16.25 -14.22
C GLY A 54 -6.91 14.86 -14.37
N THR A 55 -6.56 14.18 -15.45
CA THR A 55 -7.03 12.82 -15.72
C THR A 55 -6.02 11.77 -15.26
N GLU A 56 -4.92 12.20 -14.65
CA GLU A 56 -3.85 11.31 -14.22
C GLU A 56 -3.65 11.39 -12.73
N VAL A 57 -2.87 10.44 -12.21
CA VAL A 57 -2.52 10.41 -10.80
C VAL A 57 -0.99 10.39 -10.71
N GLN A 58 -0.44 11.28 -9.90
CA GLN A 58 0.99 11.27 -9.59
C GLN A 58 1.22 10.41 -8.37
N TRP A 59 2.17 9.48 -8.46
CA TRP A 59 2.47 8.56 -7.38
C TRP A 59 3.80 8.91 -6.73
N LEU A 60 3.78 9.05 -5.40
CA LEU A 60 4.96 9.37 -4.60
C LEU A 60 5.14 8.31 -3.54
N THR A 61 6.36 7.83 -3.35
CA THR A 61 6.65 6.87 -2.28
C THR A 61 6.51 7.55 -0.93
N ILE A 62 5.77 6.92 -0.03
CA ILE A 62 5.66 7.36 1.35
C ILE A 62 6.71 6.61 2.16
N GLY A 63 7.58 7.36 2.84
CA GLY A 63 8.64 6.75 3.66
C GLY A 63 9.65 6.01 2.80
N ASP A 64 9.92 4.77 3.17
CA ASP A 64 10.98 3.98 2.57
C ASP A 64 10.44 2.70 1.94
N THR A 65 11.32 2.01 1.21
CA THR A 65 11.07 0.63 0.82
C THR A 65 11.39 -0.28 2.00
N HIS A 66 10.69 -1.41 2.08
CA HIS A 66 10.84 -2.35 3.19
C HIS A 66 10.97 -3.78 2.66
N ASN A 67 11.84 -4.56 3.27
CA ASN A 67 12.04 -5.94 2.84
C ASN A 67 11.70 -6.95 3.93
N THR A 68 11.05 -6.52 5.00
CA THR A 68 10.60 -7.40 6.08
C THR A 68 9.09 -7.59 5.96
N PRO A 69 8.60 -8.83 5.88
CA PRO A 69 7.16 -9.06 5.80
C PRO A 69 6.41 -8.56 7.02
N VAL A 70 5.17 -8.12 6.79
CA VAL A 70 4.28 -7.63 7.85
C VAL A 70 2.92 -8.29 7.65
N VAL A 71 2.34 -8.79 8.74
CA VAL A 71 1.00 -9.36 8.71
C VAL A 71 0.13 -8.59 9.70
N ASN A 72 -0.93 -7.96 9.19
CA ASN A 72 -1.87 -7.17 10.00
C ASN A 72 -1.15 -6.19 10.90
N GLY A 73 -0.20 -5.45 10.34
CA GLY A 73 0.60 -4.51 11.08
C GLY A 73 0.79 -3.22 10.31
N GLN A 74 1.58 -2.32 10.88
CA GLN A 74 1.84 -1.04 10.26
C GLN A 74 2.83 -1.21 9.10
N LEU A 75 2.39 -0.79 7.92
CA LEU A 75 3.22 -0.83 6.71
C LEU A 75 4.01 0.45 6.55
N GLU A 76 3.36 1.58 6.86
CA GLU A 76 3.95 2.90 6.73
C GLU A 76 3.02 3.88 7.45
N TYR A 77 3.37 5.16 7.46
CA TYR A 77 2.46 6.19 7.96
C TYR A 77 2.75 7.50 7.21
N PHE A 78 1.79 8.41 7.23
CA PHE A 78 1.99 9.71 6.61
C PHE A 78 1.24 10.80 7.37
N GLN A 79 1.63 12.05 7.11
CA GLN A 79 1.05 13.24 7.74
C GLN A 79 0.02 13.82 6.79
N ALA A 80 -1.26 13.50 7.02
CA ALA A 80 -2.32 14.00 6.16
C ALA A 80 -2.44 15.52 6.26
N GLU A 81 -2.06 16.09 7.40
CA GLU A 81 -2.10 17.53 7.58
C GLU A 81 -1.16 18.29 6.67
N ALA A 82 -0.19 17.60 6.07
CA ALA A 82 0.70 18.22 5.09
C ALA A 82 0.07 18.33 3.72
N LEU A 83 -1.12 17.75 3.53
CA LEU A 83 -1.81 17.74 2.24
C LEU A 83 -3.02 18.65 2.29
N PRO A 84 -3.32 19.36 1.18
CA PRO A 84 -4.60 20.06 1.06
C PRO A 84 -5.76 19.09 1.18
N PRO A 85 -6.90 19.51 1.76
CA PRO A 85 -8.07 18.65 1.80
C PRO A 85 -8.48 18.21 0.40
N GLY A 86 -8.90 16.96 0.27
CA GLY A 86 -9.34 16.44 -1.02
C GLY A 86 -9.23 14.95 -1.11
N THR A 87 -9.39 14.44 -2.32
CA THR A 87 -9.35 13.02 -2.61
C THR A 87 -7.93 12.62 -3.02
N TYR A 88 -7.46 11.52 -2.43
CA TYR A 88 -6.16 10.95 -2.72
C TYR A 88 -6.29 9.44 -2.80
N PHE A 89 -5.19 8.78 -3.17
CA PHE A 89 -5.13 7.33 -3.22
C PHE A 89 -3.91 6.85 -2.46
N LEU A 90 -4.02 5.64 -1.92
CA LEU A 90 -2.87 4.93 -1.36
C LEU A 90 -2.77 3.61 -2.10
N ARG A 91 -1.55 3.17 -2.39
CA ARG A 91 -1.38 1.85 -2.97
C ARG A 91 -0.18 1.14 -2.36
N LEU A 92 -0.32 -0.16 -2.22
CA LEU A 92 0.74 -1.03 -1.72
C LEU A 92 1.30 -1.81 -2.91
N ILE A 93 2.60 -1.71 -3.08
CA ILE A 93 3.32 -2.34 -4.20
C ILE A 93 4.33 -3.30 -3.64
N VAL A 94 4.35 -4.51 -4.17
CA VAL A 94 5.39 -5.49 -3.88
C VAL A 94 6.22 -5.66 -5.15
N VAL A 95 7.54 -5.53 -5.01
CA VAL A 95 8.46 -5.59 -6.14
C VAL A 95 9.30 -6.86 -6.07
N LYS A 96 9.30 -7.59 -7.17
CA LYS A 96 10.01 -8.84 -7.32
C LYS A 96 10.88 -8.73 -8.59
N ASP A 97 12.19 -8.87 -8.44
CA ASP A 97 13.11 -8.82 -9.58
C ASP A 97 12.94 -7.57 -10.44
N SER A 98 12.81 -6.40 -9.81
CA SER A 98 12.64 -5.12 -10.46
C SER A 98 11.30 -4.95 -11.17
N ASN A 99 10.36 -5.87 -10.94
CA ASN A 99 9.01 -5.81 -11.50
C ASN A 99 8.00 -5.93 -10.37
N TYR A 100 6.80 -5.43 -10.62
CA TYR A 100 5.71 -5.62 -9.67
C TYR A 100 5.37 -7.11 -9.59
N ALA A 101 5.19 -7.61 -8.37
CA ALA A 101 4.78 -8.99 -8.17
C ALA A 101 3.34 -9.23 -8.65
N GLY A 102 2.55 -8.17 -8.73
CA GLY A 102 1.18 -8.21 -9.21
C GLY A 102 0.65 -6.80 -9.26
N GLU A 103 -0.64 -6.65 -9.48
CA GLU A 103 -1.23 -5.31 -9.49
C GLU A 103 -1.22 -4.71 -8.09
N PRO A 104 -0.88 -3.42 -7.96
CA PRO A 104 -0.91 -2.77 -6.64
C PRO A 104 -2.31 -2.82 -6.03
N HIS A 105 -2.37 -2.93 -4.71
CA HIS A 105 -3.62 -2.81 -3.99
C HIS A 105 -3.87 -1.33 -3.71
N VAL A 106 -4.97 -0.79 -4.22
CA VAL A 106 -5.26 0.65 -4.19
C VAL A 106 -6.50 0.90 -3.36
N VAL A 107 -6.44 1.91 -2.49
CA VAL A 107 -7.61 2.42 -1.77
C VAL A 107 -7.71 3.92 -2.03
N GLN A 108 -8.95 4.42 -2.05
CA GLN A 108 -9.22 5.85 -2.19
C GLN A 108 -9.51 6.42 -0.79
N ILE A 109 -8.92 7.57 -0.49
CA ILE A 109 -9.14 8.24 0.79
C ILE A 109 -9.49 9.69 0.56
N THR A 110 -10.09 10.29 1.58
CA THR A 110 -10.36 11.73 1.60
C THR A 110 -9.59 12.34 2.76
N VAL A 111 -8.82 13.38 2.49
CA VAL A 111 -8.13 14.15 3.53
C VAL A 111 -9.00 15.33 3.89
N GLU A 112 -9.25 15.47 5.20
CA GLU A 112 -10.03 16.59 5.74
C GLU A 112 -9.22 17.84 5.94
#